data_181dd8f508f5cf303b7da804753b0b91
#
_entry.id   181dd8f508f5cf303b7da804753b0b91
#
_cell.length_a   1.000
_cell.length_b   1.000
_cell.length_c   1.000
_cell.angle_alpha   90.00
_cell.angle_beta   90.00
_cell.angle_gamma   90.00
#
_symmetry.space_group_name_H-M   'P 1'
#
loop_
_entity.id
_entity.type
_entity.pdbx_description
1 polymer ?
#
loop_
_entity_poly.entity_id
_entity_poly.type
_entity_poly.pdbx_seq_one_letter_code
_entity_poly.pdbx_strand_id
1 'polypeptide(L)'
;MQFINLFENDFYALFPELFLTCAALLLLVFGVIWSTSKASGYPILVHTVAWLSVWSIICALGLILHMPFSVMVCFYNTFVIDELTFLLKIMVLCSTGAALLMSMNYLKTSSLNVFEYSILVLLSCISMLLLV
;
A
#
# COMPACT_ATOMS: atom_id res chain seq x y z
N MET A 1 3.48 -12.65 -30.57
CA MET A 1 2.28 -12.82 -29.73
C MET A 1 2.57 -13.42 -28.35
N GLN A 2 3.47 -14.37 -28.17
CA GLN A 2 3.78 -14.94 -26.84
C GLN A 2 4.38 -13.91 -25.84
N PHE A 3 5.22 -12.99 -26.30
CA PHE A 3 5.85 -11.96 -25.43
C PHE A 3 4.83 -10.96 -24.87
N ILE A 4 3.81 -10.58 -25.62
CA ILE A 4 2.78 -9.63 -25.18
C ILE A 4 1.93 -10.25 -24.08
N ASN A 5 1.55 -11.53 -24.22
CA ASN A 5 0.78 -12.25 -23.21
C ASN A 5 1.55 -12.48 -21.90
N LEU A 6 2.88 -12.68 -21.98
CA LEU A 6 3.74 -12.77 -20.80
C LEU A 6 3.83 -11.45 -20.05
N PHE A 7 3.99 -10.33 -20.75
CA PHE A 7 4.01 -9.00 -20.15
C PHE A 7 2.67 -8.64 -19.50
N GLU A 8 1.55 -8.95 -20.15
CA GLU A 8 0.23 -8.72 -19.56
C GLU A 8 -0.02 -9.53 -18.31
N ASN A 9 0.39 -10.80 -18.25
CA ASN A 9 0.26 -11.66 -17.08
C ASN A 9 1.15 -11.19 -15.93
N ASP A 10 2.40 -10.79 -16.22
CA ASP A 10 3.34 -10.29 -15.22
C ASP A 10 2.85 -8.96 -14.63
N PHE A 11 2.32 -8.09 -15.46
CA PHE A 11 1.75 -6.81 -15.04
C PHE A 11 0.51 -7.01 -14.18
N TYR A 12 -0.34 -7.96 -14.57
CA TYR A 12 -1.56 -8.27 -13.82
C TYR A 12 -1.27 -8.84 -12.43
N ALA A 13 -0.24 -9.66 -12.32
CA ALA A 13 0.19 -10.24 -11.05
C ALA A 13 0.70 -9.20 -10.06
N LEU A 14 1.41 -8.16 -10.53
CA LEU A 14 1.97 -7.07 -9.71
C LEU A 14 1.05 -5.86 -9.58
N PHE A 15 -0.15 -5.91 -10.13
CA PHE A 15 -1.05 -4.76 -10.15
C PHE A 15 -1.36 -4.18 -8.75
N PRO A 16 -1.65 -4.97 -7.69
CA PRO A 16 -1.89 -4.44 -6.36
C PRO A 16 -0.67 -3.74 -5.76
N GLU A 17 0.52 -4.31 -5.94
CA GLU A 17 1.78 -3.73 -5.45
C GLU A 17 2.10 -2.42 -6.15
N LEU A 18 1.92 -2.38 -7.48
CA LEU A 18 2.09 -1.15 -8.28
C LEU A 18 1.09 -0.06 -7.87
N PHE A 19 -0.16 -0.42 -7.60
CA PHE A 19 -1.17 0.50 -7.10
C PHE A 19 -0.74 1.12 -5.77
N LEU A 20 -0.29 0.30 -4.82
CA LEU A 20 0.18 0.78 -3.52
C LEU A 20 1.43 1.67 -3.62
N THR A 21 2.38 1.33 -4.49
CA THR A 21 3.57 2.18 -4.70
C THR A 21 3.21 3.54 -5.27
N CYS A 22 2.33 3.59 -6.27
CA CYS A 22 1.82 4.85 -6.81
C CYS A 22 1.07 5.66 -5.75
N ALA A 23 0.22 5.02 -4.95
CA ALA A 23 -0.51 5.68 -3.87
C ALA A 23 0.44 6.26 -2.81
N ALA A 24 1.46 5.52 -2.40
CA ALA A 24 2.47 5.99 -1.44
C ALA A 24 3.25 7.19 -1.97
N LEU A 25 3.67 7.18 -3.23
CA LEU A 25 4.37 8.30 -3.86
C LEU A 25 3.49 9.54 -3.99
N LEU A 26 2.23 9.37 -4.39
CA LEU A 26 1.27 10.48 -4.47
C LEU A 26 1.01 11.10 -3.10
N LEU A 27 0.85 10.27 -2.06
CA LEU A 27 0.67 10.76 -0.69
C LEU A 27 1.90 11.50 -0.17
N LEU A 28 3.11 11.06 -0.54
CA LEU A 28 4.34 11.73 -0.18
C LEU A 28 4.42 13.12 -0.83
N VAL A 29 4.19 13.21 -2.13
CA VAL A 29 4.18 14.49 -2.86
C VAL A 29 3.10 15.43 -2.29
N PHE A 30 1.90 14.91 -2.05
CA PHE A 30 0.81 15.66 -1.44
C PHE A 30 1.20 16.20 -0.07
N GLY A 31 1.77 15.36 0.79
CA GLY A 31 2.23 15.76 2.13
C GLY A 31 3.30 16.85 2.08
N VAL A 32 4.27 16.76 1.17
CA VAL A 32 5.34 17.74 1.02
C VAL A 32 4.81 19.09 0.54
N ILE A 33 3.95 19.11 -0.48
CA ILE A 33 3.39 20.37 -1.03
C ILE A 33 2.58 21.11 0.03
N TRP A 34 1.75 20.40 0.79
CA TRP A 34 0.90 21.03 1.81
C TRP A 34 1.61 21.31 3.12
N SER A 35 2.72 20.64 3.43
CA SER A 35 3.53 20.90 4.62
C SER A 35 4.29 22.23 4.55
N THR A 36 4.53 22.77 3.36
CA THR A 36 5.20 24.06 3.18
C THR A 36 4.35 25.24 3.67
N SER A 37 3.04 25.07 3.81
CA SER A 37 2.14 26.06 4.41
C SER A 37 2.03 25.85 5.94
N LYS A 38 3.12 26.12 6.64
CA LYS A 38 3.29 25.84 8.09
C LYS A 38 2.32 26.53 9.06
N ALA A 39 1.41 27.39 8.59
CA ALA A 39 0.77 28.34 9.51
C ALA A 39 -0.49 27.85 10.24
N SER A 40 -1.29 26.89 9.76
CA SER A 40 -2.54 26.54 10.45
C SER A 40 -3.18 25.18 10.14
N GLY A 41 -2.60 24.38 9.27
CA GLY A 41 -3.23 23.14 8.78
C GLY A 41 -2.48 21.84 9.06
N TYR A 42 -1.35 21.88 9.75
CA TYR A 42 -0.46 20.71 9.90
C TYR A 42 -1.12 19.49 10.61
N PRO A 43 -1.85 19.63 11.73
CA PRO A 43 -2.51 18.49 12.35
C PRO A 43 -3.64 17.90 11.50
N ILE A 44 -4.32 18.72 10.70
CA ILE A 44 -5.36 18.29 9.76
C ILE A 44 -4.73 17.49 8.61
N LEU A 45 -3.59 17.96 8.10
CA LEU A 45 -2.83 17.26 7.05
C LEU A 45 -2.43 15.85 7.46
N VAL A 46 -1.88 15.69 8.67
CA VAL A 46 -1.47 14.37 9.20
C VAL A 46 -2.66 13.43 9.26
N HIS A 47 -3.79 13.90 9.73
CA HIS A 47 -5.01 13.12 9.81
C HIS A 47 -5.55 12.74 8.42
N THR A 48 -5.53 13.65 7.48
CA THR A 48 -5.97 13.42 6.09
C THR A 48 -5.08 12.40 5.39
N VAL A 49 -3.76 12.53 5.51
CA VAL A 49 -2.79 11.56 4.93
C VAL A 49 -2.96 10.17 5.53
N ALA A 50 -3.17 10.09 6.84
CA ALA A 50 -3.41 8.82 7.52
C ALA A 50 -4.70 8.15 7.02
N TRP A 51 -5.81 8.87 6.86
CA TRP A 51 -7.04 8.33 6.29
C TRP A 51 -6.89 7.89 4.84
N LEU A 52 -6.21 8.68 4.01
CA LEU A 52 -5.93 8.33 2.62
C LEU A 52 -5.06 7.05 2.51
N SER A 53 -4.11 6.87 3.44
CA SER A 53 -3.32 5.65 3.48
C SER A 53 -4.15 4.41 3.85
N VAL A 54 -5.09 4.53 4.76
CA VAL A 54 -6.03 3.44 5.10
C VAL A 54 -6.92 3.11 3.91
N TRP A 55 -7.46 4.12 3.22
CA TRP A 55 -8.25 3.91 2.01
C TRP A 55 -7.47 3.23 0.90
N SER A 56 -6.18 3.56 0.72
CA SER A 56 -5.34 2.89 -0.28
C SER A 56 -5.15 1.40 0.02
N ILE A 57 -5.03 1.02 1.29
CA ILE A 57 -4.94 -0.39 1.73
C ILE A 57 -6.26 -1.12 1.46
N ILE A 58 -7.40 -0.50 1.75
CA ILE A 58 -8.71 -1.09 1.48
C ILE A 58 -8.91 -1.33 -0.02
N CYS A 59 -8.54 -0.37 -0.85
CA CYS A 59 -8.58 -0.52 -2.31
C CYS A 59 -7.65 -1.65 -2.80
N ALA A 60 -6.45 -1.76 -2.26
CA ALA A 60 -5.51 -2.84 -2.58
C ALA A 60 -6.06 -4.22 -2.19
N LEU A 61 -6.70 -4.31 -1.02
CA LEU A 61 -7.43 -5.53 -0.61
C LEU A 61 -8.51 -5.90 -1.61
N GLY A 62 -9.32 -4.93 -2.02
CA GLY A 62 -10.36 -5.14 -3.05
C GLY A 62 -9.78 -5.65 -4.36
N LEU A 63 -8.66 -5.12 -4.81
CA LEU A 63 -7.97 -5.58 -6.02
C LEU A 63 -7.50 -7.02 -5.91
N ILE A 64 -6.92 -7.41 -4.77
CA ILE A 64 -6.47 -8.79 -4.54
C ILE A 64 -7.66 -9.76 -4.53
N LEU A 65 -8.77 -9.39 -3.90
CA LEU A 65 -9.97 -10.23 -3.85
C LEU A 65 -10.64 -10.40 -5.22
N HIS A 66 -10.48 -9.44 -6.12
CA HIS A 66 -10.99 -9.52 -7.49
C HIS A 66 -10.11 -10.32 -8.44
N MET A 67 -8.90 -10.63 -8.05
CA MET A 67 -8.03 -11.47 -8.88
C MET A 67 -8.53 -12.91 -8.94
N PRO A 68 -8.58 -13.54 -10.14
CA PRO A 68 -8.96 -14.94 -10.25
C PRO A 68 -7.93 -15.83 -9.55
N PHE A 69 -8.42 -16.85 -8.86
CA PHE A 69 -7.61 -17.91 -8.23
C PHE A 69 -6.98 -18.79 -9.32
N SER A 70 -5.94 -18.32 -9.94
CA SER A 70 -5.13 -19.12 -10.85
C SER A 70 -3.68 -19.13 -10.36
N VAL A 71 -3.11 -20.30 -10.25
CA VAL A 71 -1.66 -20.42 -10.02
C VAL A 71 -0.97 -19.76 -11.22
N MET A 72 -0.39 -18.60 -11.02
CA MET A 72 0.33 -17.87 -12.04
C MET A 72 1.82 -17.89 -11.74
N VAL A 73 2.59 -18.30 -12.70
CA VAL A 73 4.04 -18.25 -12.64
C VAL A 73 4.50 -17.09 -13.50
N CYS A 74 5.10 -16.10 -12.87
CA CYS A 74 5.52 -14.85 -13.52
C CYS A 74 7.04 -14.68 -13.43
N PHE A 75 7.60 -13.85 -14.28
CA PHE A 75 9.05 -13.52 -14.29
C PHE A 75 9.97 -14.75 -14.38
N TYR A 76 9.77 -15.63 -15.35
CA TYR A 76 10.62 -16.82 -15.56
C TYR A 76 10.79 -17.70 -14.31
N ASN A 77 9.70 -18.00 -13.62
CA ASN A 77 9.67 -18.79 -12.37
C ASN A 77 10.25 -18.10 -11.12
N THR A 78 10.52 -16.80 -11.16
CA THR A 78 10.99 -16.07 -9.99
C THR A 78 9.83 -15.65 -9.07
N PHE A 79 8.62 -15.53 -9.59
CA PHE A 79 7.45 -15.07 -8.85
C PHE A 79 6.30 -16.08 -9.06
N VAL A 80 5.93 -16.78 -7.99
CA VAL A 80 4.85 -17.78 -8.01
C VAL A 80 3.71 -17.27 -7.14
N ILE A 81 2.51 -17.18 -7.71
CA ILE A 81 1.29 -16.80 -6.96
C ILE A 81 0.52 -18.09 -6.69
N ASP A 82 0.61 -18.57 -5.46
CA ASP A 82 -0.14 -19.69 -4.93
C ASP A 82 -1.28 -19.24 -4.02
N GLU A 83 -2.16 -20.16 -3.65
CA GLU A 83 -3.22 -19.90 -2.66
C GLU A 83 -2.64 -19.42 -1.32
N LEU A 84 -1.50 -19.97 -0.91
CA LEU A 84 -0.80 -19.55 0.30
C LEU A 84 -0.29 -18.12 0.21
N THR A 85 0.29 -17.73 -0.92
CA THR A 85 0.74 -16.37 -1.21
C THR A 85 -0.42 -15.39 -1.16
N PHE A 86 -1.57 -15.77 -1.72
CA PHE A 86 -2.78 -14.96 -1.69
C PHE A 86 -3.26 -14.71 -0.25
N LEU A 87 -3.32 -15.75 0.57
CA LEU A 87 -3.72 -15.65 1.97
C LEU A 87 -2.74 -14.78 2.78
N LEU A 88 -1.44 -14.96 2.57
CA LEU A 88 -0.41 -14.16 3.24
C LEU A 88 -0.48 -12.68 2.86
N LYS A 89 -0.73 -12.35 1.60
CA LYS A 89 -0.92 -10.96 1.15
C LYS A 89 -2.11 -10.30 1.86
N ILE A 90 -3.23 -10.99 1.98
CA ILE A 90 -4.40 -10.49 2.72
C ILE A 90 -4.06 -10.26 4.18
N MET A 91 -3.37 -11.21 4.84
CA MET A 91 -2.98 -11.06 6.24
C MET A 91 -2.05 -9.85 6.46
N VAL A 92 -1.08 -9.63 5.58
CA VAL A 92 -0.17 -8.47 5.64
C VAL A 92 -0.95 -7.16 5.51
N LEU A 93 -1.86 -7.06 4.53
CA LEU A 93 -2.67 -5.85 4.34
C LEU A 93 -3.61 -5.57 5.51
N CYS A 94 -4.25 -6.60 6.06
CA CYS A 94 -5.13 -6.44 7.23
C CYS A 94 -4.33 -5.99 8.46
N SER A 95 -3.16 -6.58 8.72
CA SER A 95 -2.34 -6.22 9.87
C SER A 95 -1.78 -4.79 9.77
N THR A 96 -1.35 -4.37 8.58
CA THR A 96 -0.87 -2.98 8.36
C THR A 96 -2.00 -1.98 8.45
N GLY A 97 -3.20 -2.28 7.95
CA GLY A 97 -4.38 -1.45 8.11
C GLY A 97 -4.76 -1.26 9.59
N ALA A 98 -4.77 -2.33 10.36
CA ALA A 98 -5.02 -2.29 11.81
C ALA A 98 -3.96 -1.46 12.55
N ALA A 99 -2.68 -1.64 12.20
CA ALA A 99 -1.58 -0.87 12.78
C ALA A 99 -1.72 0.64 12.51
N LEU A 100 -2.10 1.02 11.29
CA LEU A 100 -2.35 2.43 10.95
C LEU A 100 -3.52 3.02 11.75
N LEU A 101 -4.62 2.29 11.88
CA LEU A 101 -5.78 2.75 12.66
C LEU A 101 -5.44 2.96 14.14
N MET A 102 -4.68 2.05 14.74
CA MET A 102 -4.21 2.19 16.12
C MET A 102 -3.26 3.38 16.28
N SER A 103 -2.36 3.59 15.33
CA SER A 103 -1.37 4.65 15.38
C SER A 103 -1.96 6.06 15.29
N MET A 104 -3.10 6.23 14.61
CA MET A 104 -3.76 7.53 14.46
C MET A 104 -4.09 8.18 15.80
N ASN A 105 -4.63 7.42 16.73
CA ASN A 105 -4.97 7.93 18.07
C ASN A 105 -3.72 8.27 18.88
N TYR A 106 -2.69 7.43 18.78
CA TYR A 106 -1.42 7.66 19.48
C TYR A 106 -0.71 8.92 18.98
N LEU A 107 -0.67 9.14 17.67
CA LEU A 107 -0.05 10.33 17.08
C LEU A 107 -0.74 11.62 17.49
N LYS A 108 -2.06 11.60 17.68
CA LYS A 108 -2.81 12.76 18.19
C LYS A 108 -2.44 13.11 19.64
N THR A 109 -2.28 12.11 20.49
CA THR A 109 -2.01 12.30 21.93
C THR A 109 -0.57 12.67 22.24
N SER A 110 0.39 12.20 21.42
CA SER A 110 1.82 12.39 21.67
C SER A 110 2.43 13.64 21.04
N SER A 111 1.61 14.53 20.44
CA SER A 111 2.07 15.74 19.71
C SER A 111 3.11 15.49 18.60
N LEU A 112 3.35 14.23 18.24
CA LEU A 112 4.20 13.81 17.13
C LEU A 112 3.42 13.85 15.82
N ASN A 113 3.09 15.06 15.35
CA ASN A 113 2.35 15.24 14.11
C ASN A 113 3.28 15.07 12.91
N VAL A 114 3.63 13.83 12.57
CA VAL A 114 4.48 13.51 11.43
C VAL A 114 3.68 12.72 10.39
N PHE A 115 3.39 13.33 9.24
CA PHE A 115 2.69 12.67 8.14
C PHE A 115 3.53 11.55 7.49
N GLU A 116 4.85 11.63 7.60
CA GLU A 116 5.81 10.68 7.05
C GLU A 116 5.65 9.28 7.65
N TYR A 117 5.17 9.16 8.88
CA TYR A 117 4.94 7.89 9.54
C TYR A 117 4.00 6.98 8.75
N SER A 118 2.86 7.50 8.30
CA SER A 118 1.88 6.73 7.50
C SER A 118 2.47 6.26 6.18
N ILE A 119 3.28 7.09 5.53
CA ILE A 119 3.94 6.76 4.27
C ILE A 119 5.01 5.68 4.48
N LEU A 120 5.80 5.75 5.55
CA LEU A 120 6.78 4.73 5.89
C LEU A 120 6.12 3.37 6.17
N VAL A 121 4.99 3.35 6.85
CA VAL A 121 4.21 2.13 7.09
C VAL A 121 3.71 1.53 5.76
N LEU A 122 3.23 2.36 4.83
CA LEU A 122 2.85 1.89 3.49
C LEU A 122 4.03 1.30 2.72
N LEU A 123 5.19 1.95 2.75
CA LEU A 123 6.39 1.45 2.08
C LEU A 123 6.87 0.11 2.68
N SER A 124 6.81 -0.05 3.99
CA SER A 124 7.13 -1.33 4.64
C SER A 124 6.14 -2.43 4.26
N CYS A 125 4.86 -2.10 4.14
CA CYS A 125 3.83 -3.01 3.65
C CYS A 125 4.12 -3.49 2.23
N ILE A 126 4.46 -2.57 1.32
CA ILE A 126 4.82 -2.89 -0.07
C ILE A 126 6.02 -3.84 -0.13
N SER A 127 7.05 -3.58 0.67
CA SER A 127 8.23 -4.45 0.73
C SER A 127 7.89 -5.87 1.22
N MET A 128 6.99 -5.99 2.20
CA MET A 128 6.51 -7.29 2.66
C MET A 128 5.69 -8.03 1.59
N LEU A 129 4.84 -7.31 0.85
CA LEU A 129 4.05 -7.90 -0.24
C LEU A 129 4.94 -8.42 -1.38
N LEU A 130 6.05 -7.77 -1.66
CA LEU A 130 7.00 -8.22 -2.68
C LEU A 130 7.83 -9.43 -2.22
N LEU A 131 8.06 -9.59 -0.91
CA LEU A 131 8.78 -10.73 -0.34
C LEU A 131 7.92 -12.00 -0.27
N VAL A 132 6.63 -11.86 -0.15
CA VAL A 132 5.67 -12.96 -0.10
C VAL A 132 5.36 -13.47 -1.50
#